data_d0ea02ddd2ea003ec3b04ff420d51efc
#
_entry.id   d0ea02ddd2ea003ec3b04ff420d51efc
#
_cell.length_a   1.000
_cell.length_b   1.000
_cell.length_c   1.000
_cell.angle_alpha   90.00
_cell.angle_beta   90.00
_cell.angle_gamma   90.00
#
_symmetry.space_group_name_H-M   'P 1'
#
loop_
_entity.id
_entity.type
_entity.pdbx_description
1 polymer ?
#
loop_
_entity_poly.entity_id
_entity_poly.type
_entity_poly.pdbx_seq_one_letter_code
_entity_poly.pdbx_strand_id
1 'polypeptide(L)'
;MSTGRVASAGLSLLVAACGGPRLVTVPTGPQPKQAQAVKVDYPPPPAKIEEIRIAKKSGTCVWRDGYWDWAGGRWEWQDGRPVLPSTGCLYAEPKLRWTTESLLFYRPVWYPDPALKPAPKCIEIACVPPPAAGESTEQR
;
A
#
# COMPACT_ATOMS: atom_id res chain seq x y z
N MET A 1 -60.79 -20.99 32.02
CA MET A 1 -59.39 -21.31 31.68
C MET A 1 -58.94 -20.37 30.57
N SER A 2 -58.22 -19.29 30.93
CA SER A 2 -57.82 -18.24 29.99
C SER A 2 -56.32 -18.37 29.75
N THR A 3 -55.93 -18.73 28.50
CA THR A 3 -54.54 -18.87 28.08
C THR A 3 -54.05 -17.54 27.49
N GLY A 4 -53.25 -16.82 28.28
CA GLY A 4 -52.58 -15.60 27.82
C GLY A 4 -51.44 -15.91 26.86
N ARG A 5 -51.47 -15.32 25.65
CA ARG A 5 -50.37 -15.31 24.69
C ARG A 5 -49.44 -14.15 25.00
N VAL A 6 -48.18 -14.46 25.33
CA VAL A 6 -47.12 -13.48 25.47
C VAL A 6 -46.50 -13.24 24.10
N ALA A 7 -46.67 -12.02 23.57
CA ALA A 7 -46.01 -11.59 22.33
C ALA A 7 -44.58 -11.09 22.65
N SER A 8 -43.55 -11.82 22.21
CA SER A 8 -42.17 -11.38 22.27
C SER A 8 -41.88 -10.44 21.10
N ALA A 9 -41.70 -9.16 21.40
CA ALA A 9 -41.22 -8.17 20.43
C ALA A 9 -39.70 -8.31 20.30
N GLY A 10 -39.25 -8.85 19.16
CA GLY A 10 -37.83 -8.91 18.83
C GLY A 10 -37.29 -7.55 18.38
N LEU A 11 -36.37 -7.00 19.16
CA LEU A 11 -35.68 -5.77 18.83
C LEU A 11 -34.54 -6.08 17.85
N SER A 12 -34.76 -5.82 16.53
CA SER A 12 -33.72 -5.96 15.51
C SER A 12 -32.76 -4.80 15.59
N LEU A 13 -31.52 -5.04 16.08
CA LEU A 13 -30.41 -4.09 15.99
C LEU A 13 -29.94 -4.02 14.54
N LEU A 14 -30.21 -2.91 13.87
CA LEU A 14 -29.59 -2.54 12.59
C LEU A 14 -28.15 -2.09 12.86
N VAL A 15 -27.18 -2.97 12.60
CA VAL A 15 -25.77 -2.60 12.57
C VAL A 15 -25.50 -1.85 11.28
N ALA A 16 -25.43 -0.52 11.35
CA ALA A 16 -24.99 0.32 10.24
C ALA A 16 -23.51 0.07 10.01
N ALA A 17 -23.17 -0.70 8.98
CA ALA A 17 -21.79 -0.87 8.53
C ALA A 17 -21.32 0.46 7.92
N CYS A 18 -20.46 1.20 8.61
CA CYS A 18 -19.74 2.36 8.08
C CYS A 18 -18.76 1.89 7.01
N GLY A 19 -19.23 1.72 5.77
CA GLY A 19 -18.38 1.49 4.61
C GLY A 19 -17.76 2.81 4.15
N GLY A 20 -16.58 3.18 4.70
CA GLY A 20 -15.80 4.30 4.18
C GLY A 20 -15.28 4.01 2.75
N PRO A 21 -14.90 5.03 1.98
CA PRO A 21 -14.34 4.86 0.66
C PRO A 21 -13.04 4.02 0.77
N ARG A 22 -13.01 2.88 0.06
CA ARG A 22 -11.82 2.04 0.00
C ARG A 22 -10.85 2.67 -1.00
N LEU A 23 -9.67 3.05 -0.53
CA LEU A 23 -8.55 3.38 -1.40
C LEU A 23 -8.14 2.14 -2.19
N VAL A 24 -8.01 2.31 -3.50
CA VAL A 24 -7.42 1.27 -4.35
C VAL A 24 -5.91 1.36 -4.18
N THR A 25 -5.33 0.32 -3.60
CA THR A 25 -3.88 0.21 -3.37
C THR A 25 -3.24 -0.67 -4.44
N VAL A 26 -1.91 -0.67 -4.49
CA VAL A 26 -1.15 -1.56 -5.38
C VAL A 26 -1.46 -3.03 -5.07
N PRO A 27 -1.51 -3.92 -6.09
CA PRO A 27 -1.64 -5.36 -5.87
C PRO A 27 -0.39 -5.87 -5.17
N THR A 28 -0.52 -6.34 -3.94
CA THR A 28 0.60 -6.79 -3.11
C THR A 28 0.79 -8.29 -3.14
N GLY A 29 2.04 -8.71 -2.90
CA GLY A 29 2.41 -10.11 -2.75
C GLY A 29 3.60 -10.27 -1.79
N PRO A 30 3.94 -11.51 -1.44
CA PRO A 30 5.06 -11.78 -0.55
C PRO A 30 6.40 -11.41 -1.20
N GLN A 31 7.43 -11.21 -0.38
CA GLN A 31 8.79 -11.03 -0.89
C GLN A 31 9.21 -12.25 -1.74
N PRO A 32 9.74 -12.02 -2.97
CA PRO A 32 10.23 -13.10 -3.82
C PRO A 32 11.32 -13.92 -3.12
N LYS A 33 11.39 -15.23 -3.37
CA LYS A 33 12.38 -16.11 -2.74
C LYS A 33 13.83 -15.70 -3.02
N GLN A 34 14.06 -15.08 -4.18
CA GLN A 34 15.37 -14.58 -4.62
C GLN A 34 15.67 -13.14 -4.16
N ALA A 35 14.77 -12.51 -3.38
CA ALA A 35 14.99 -11.18 -2.88
C ALA A 35 16.25 -11.11 -2.01
N GLN A 36 17.12 -10.14 -2.31
CA GLN A 36 18.34 -9.94 -1.55
C GLN A 36 18.06 -9.06 -0.33
N ALA A 37 18.50 -9.53 0.83
CA ALA A 37 18.45 -8.77 2.06
C ALA A 37 19.69 -7.91 2.24
N VAL A 38 19.51 -6.73 2.81
CA VAL A 38 20.57 -5.85 3.27
C VAL A 38 20.63 -5.94 4.79
N LYS A 39 21.83 -6.14 5.34
CA LYS A 39 22.03 -6.04 6.79
C LYS A 39 21.96 -4.58 7.20
N VAL A 40 21.16 -4.28 8.23
CA VAL A 40 21.00 -2.93 8.77
C VAL A 40 21.34 -2.93 10.26
N ASP A 41 21.82 -1.81 10.75
CA ASP A 41 22.36 -1.72 12.12
C ASP A 41 21.26 -1.45 13.17
N TYR A 42 20.16 -0.85 12.76
CA TYR A 42 19.03 -0.48 13.62
C TYR A 42 17.72 -0.43 12.82
N PRO A 43 16.56 -0.57 13.49
CA PRO A 43 15.26 -0.50 12.81
C PRO A 43 14.96 0.92 12.29
N PRO A 44 14.08 1.07 11.28
CA PRO A 44 13.67 2.36 10.78
C PRO A 44 12.89 3.15 11.83
N PRO A 45 12.85 4.48 11.69
CA PRO A 45 11.92 5.32 12.44
C PRO A 45 10.45 4.94 12.13
N PRO A 46 9.47 5.44 12.91
CA PRO A 46 8.06 5.31 12.56
C PRO A 46 7.77 5.82 11.15
N ALA A 47 6.82 5.19 10.47
CA ALA A 47 6.39 5.63 9.14
C ALA A 47 5.86 7.07 9.19
N LYS A 48 6.14 7.86 8.15
CA LYS A 48 5.61 9.20 8.03
C LYS A 48 4.14 9.15 7.62
N ILE A 49 3.36 10.09 8.13
CA ILE A 49 1.99 10.32 7.67
C ILE A 49 2.07 11.13 6.39
N GLU A 50 1.45 10.64 5.32
CA GLU A 50 1.46 11.27 4.00
C GLU A 50 0.06 11.64 3.57
N GLU A 51 -0.05 12.76 2.84
CA GLU A 51 -1.29 13.15 2.19
C GLU A 51 -1.42 12.39 0.86
N ILE A 52 -2.47 11.59 0.75
CA ILE A 52 -2.73 10.81 -0.47
C ILE A 52 -3.30 11.72 -1.55
N ARG A 53 -2.56 11.89 -2.65
CA ARG A 53 -2.93 12.73 -3.79
C ARG A 53 -3.07 11.88 -5.05
N ILE A 54 -4.30 11.55 -5.40
CA ILE A 54 -4.62 10.83 -6.64
C ILE A 54 -5.53 11.72 -7.48
N ALA A 55 -5.16 11.95 -8.74
CA ALA A 55 -6.01 12.71 -9.66
C ALA A 55 -7.32 11.95 -9.91
N LYS A 56 -8.46 12.58 -9.66
CA LYS A 56 -9.81 11.99 -9.82
C LYS A 56 -10.10 11.42 -11.21
N LYS A 57 -9.37 11.85 -12.24
CA LYS A 57 -9.55 11.43 -13.64
C LYS A 57 -8.58 10.33 -14.11
N SER A 58 -7.60 9.94 -13.30
CA SER A 58 -6.66 8.88 -13.66
C SER A 58 -7.14 7.52 -13.12
N GLY A 59 -8.25 7.02 -13.64
CA GLY A 59 -8.95 5.82 -13.16
C GLY A 59 -8.15 4.52 -13.07
N THR A 60 -6.87 4.57 -13.34
CA THR A 60 -5.94 3.43 -13.30
C THR A 60 -4.77 3.62 -12.33
N CYS A 61 -4.51 4.84 -11.87
CA CYS A 61 -3.46 5.09 -10.89
C CYS A 61 -3.92 4.74 -9.48
N VAL A 62 -3.07 4.04 -8.76
CA VAL A 62 -3.27 3.64 -7.37
C VAL A 62 -2.20 4.26 -6.49
N TRP A 63 -2.46 4.41 -5.20
CA TRP A 63 -1.47 4.93 -4.27
C TRP A 63 -0.50 3.82 -3.84
N ARG A 64 0.79 4.11 -3.90
CA ARG A 64 1.86 3.33 -3.28
C ARG A 64 2.38 4.12 -2.08
N ASP A 65 2.28 3.55 -0.90
CA ASP A 65 2.73 4.17 0.34
C ASP A 65 4.25 4.44 0.33
N GLY A 66 4.65 5.50 1.03
CA GLY A 66 6.04 5.77 1.31
C GLY A 66 6.66 4.72 2.23
N TYR A 67 7.98 4.64 2.20
CA TYR A 67 8.71 3.67 3.01
C TYR A 67 10.12 4.17 3.34
N TRP A 68 10.72 3.59 4.39
CA TRP A 68 12.11 3.80 4.70
C TRP A 68 12.99 2.87 3.87
N ASP A 69 13.94 3.42 3.13
CA ASP A 69 15.02 2.68 2.46
C ASP A 69 16.33 2.85 3.21
N TRP A 70 17.17 1.82 3.18
CA TRP A 70 18.50 1.86 3.77
C TRP A 70 19.54 2.24 2.73
N ALA A 71 20.11 3.43 2.88
CA ALA A 71 21.11 3.97 1.97
C ALA A 71 22.23 4.63 2.75
N GLY A 72 23.49 4.37 2.39
CA GLY A 72 24.66 5.00 3.01
C GLY A 72 24.78 4.81 4.53
N GLY A 73 24.27 3.70 5.08
CA GLY A 73 24.32 3.42 6.52
C GLY A 73 23.24 4.13 7.35
N ARG A 74 22.20 4.65 6.72
CA ARG A 74 21.09 5.33 7.38
C ARG A 74 19.76 5.07 6.68
N TRP A 75 18.65 5.32 7.38
CA TRP A 75 17.31 5.29 6.83
C TRP A 75 16.99 6.60 6.11
N GLU A 76 16.54 6.50 4.86
CA GLU A 76 16.07 7.60 4.04
C GLU A 76 14.62 7.35 3.63
N TRP A 77 13.76 8.35 3.86
CA TRP A 77 12.34 8.22 3.51
C TRP A 77 12.15 8.36 2.00
N GLN A 78 11.44 7.40 1.44
CA GLN A 78 10.95 7.42 0.06
C GLN A 78 9.48 7.77 0.08
N ASP A 79 9.11 8.92 -0.47
CA ASP A 79 7.74 9.40 -0.45
C ASP A 79 6.79 8.47 -1.19
N GLY A 80 5.56 8.36 -0.65
CA GLY A 80 4.46 7.71 -1.32
C GLY A 80 4.08 8.48 -2.58
N ARG A 81 3.54 7.76 -3.55
CA ARG A 81 3.15 8.38 -4.82
C ARG A 81 2.10 7.58 -5.57
N PRO A 82 1.32 8.24 -6.44
CA PRO A 82 0.44 7.53 -7.35
C PRO A 82 1.26 6.81 -8.42
N VAL A 83 0.94 5.54 -8.65
CA VAL A 83 1.61 4.68 -9.64
C VAL A 83 0.58 3.97 -10.51
N LEU A 84 0.95 3.66 -11.74
CA LEU A 84 0.21 2.80 -12.63
C LEU A 84 0.74 1.37 -12.46
N PRO A 85 -0.03 0.44 -11.84
CA PRO A 85 0.42 -0.93 -11.69
C PRO A 85 0.49 -1.63 -13.05
N SER A 86 1.60 -2.30 -13.33
CA SER A 86 1.71 -3.14 -14.52
C SER A 86 0.82 -4.38 -14.39
N THR A 87 0.05 -4.69 -15.42
CA THR A 87 -0.83 -5.86 -15.44
C THR A 87 -0.04 -7.14 -15.18
N GLY A 88 -0.53 -7.96 -14.27
CA GLY A 88 0.10 -9.23 -13.90
C GLY A 88 1.35 -9.09 -13.04
N CYS A 89 1.58 -7.93 -12.45
CA CYS A 89 2.68 -7.68 -11.51
C CYS A 89 2.16 -7.50 -10.09
N LEU A 90 2.95 -7.97 -9.15
CA LEU A 90 2.74 -7.82 -7.72
C LEU A 90 3.83 -6.91 -7.14
N TYR A 91 3.47 -6.19 -6.10
CA TYR A 91 4.39 -5.36 -5.33
C TYR A 91 4.69 -6.05 -3.98
N ALA A 92 5.95 -6.37 -3.75
CA ALA A 92 6.39 -6.79 -2.42
C ALA A 92 6.73 -5.55 -1.60
N GLU A 93 6.04 -5.36 -0.50
CA GLU A 93 6.30 -4.27 0.45
C GLU A 93 7.67 -4.43 1.12
N PRO A 94 8.30 -3.33 1.60
CA PRO A 94 9.54 -3.41 2.36
C PRO A 94 9.33 -4.27 3.60
N LYS A 95 10.32 -5.09 3.94
CA LYS A 95 10.20 -6.03 5.06
C LYS A 95 11.46 -6.05 5.91
N LEU A 96 11.27 -6.05 7.21
CA LEU A 96 12.32 -6.31 8.20
C LEU A 96 12.20 -7.71 8.75
N ARG A 97 13.34 -8.35 8.99
CA ARG A 97 13.42 -9.65 9.63
C ARG A 97 14.60 -9.68 10.61
N TRP A 98 14.29 -9.95 11.86
CA TRP A 98 15.29 -10.25 12.87
C TRP A 98 15.77 -11.69 12.70
N THR A 99 17.08 -11.84 12.78
CA THR A 99 17.75 -13.14 12.91
C THR A 99 18.46 -13.18 14.27
N THR A 100 19.06 -14.29 14.63
CA THR A 100 19.88 -14.39 15.86
C THR A 100 21.09 -13.45 15.85
N GLU A 101 21.58 -13.06 14.68
CA GLU A 101 22.84 -12.32 14.52
C GLU A 101 22.66 -10.91 13.95
N SER A 102 21.54 -10.61 13.31
CA SER A 102 21.39 -9.36 12.57
C SER A 102 19.94 -9.00 12.28
N LEU A 103 19.74 -7.73 11.95
CA LEU A 103 18.52 -7.21 11.36
C LEU A 103 18.69 -7.14 9.84
N LEU A 104 17.78 -7.80 9.13
CA LEU A 104 17.76 -7.85 7.67
C LEU A 104 16.63 -7.01 7.11
N PHE A 105 16.94 -6.19 6.14
CA PHE A 105 15.99 -5.38 5.39
C PHE A 105 15.86 -5.88 3.96
N TYR A 106 14.63 -6.12 3.51
CA TYR A 106 14.28 -6.45 2.14
C TYR A 106 13.64 -5.22 1.51
N ARG A 107 14.24 -4.71 0.44
CA ARG A 107 13.70 -3.60 -0.33
C ARG A 107 12.39 -3.96 -1.00
N PRO A 108 11.49 -3.00 -1.19
CA PRO A 108 10.31 -3.25 -2.00
C PRO A 108 10.69 -3.55 -3.45
N VAL A 109 9.92 -4.41 -4.11
CA VAL A 109 10.18 -4.79 -5.49
C VAL A 109 8.90 -5.14 -6.23
N TRP A 110 8.80 -4.71 -7.50
CA TRP A 110 7.79 -5.18 -8.42
C TRP A 110 8.28 -6.48 -9.08
N TYR A 111 7.42 -7.48 -9.13
CA TYR A 111 7.76 -8.77 -9.72
C TYR A 111 6.54 -9.41 -10.40
N PRO A 112 6.75 -10.29 -11.41
CA PRO A 112 5.66 -10.98 -12.08
C PRO A 112 4.90 -11.90 -11.13
N ASP A 113 3.58 -11.94 -11.27
CA ASP A 113 2.78 -12.97 -10.60
C ASP A 113 3.27 -14.35 -11.06
N PRO A 114 3.71 -15.23 -10.16
CA PRO A 114 4.25 -16.55 -10.49
C PRO A 114 3.26 -17.46 -11.24
N ALA A 115 1.95 -17.18 -11.13
CA ALA A 115 0.90 -17.92 -11.82
C ALA A 115 0.82 -17.61 -13.33
N LEU A 116 1.43 -16.52 -13.79
CA LEU A 116 1.32 -16.06 -15.16
C LEU A 116 2.48 -16.53 -16.02
N LYS A 117 2.16 -16.98 -17.24
CA LYS A 117 3.14 -17.36 -18.29
C LYS A 117 2.64 -16.89 -19.66
N PRO A 118 3.46 -16.19 -20.45
CA PRO A 118 4.81 -15.74 -20.11
C PRO A 118 4.83 -14.69 -19.00
N ALA A 119 5.92 -14.63 -18.24
CA ALA A 119 6.08 -13.65 -17.15
C ALA A 119 6.14 -12.22 -17.73
N PRO A 120 5.29 -11.28 -17.26
CA PRO A 120 5.34 -9.89 -17.69
C PRO A 120 6.59 -9.18 -17.19
N LYS A 121 6.99 -8.11 -17.90
CA LYS A 121 8.01 -7.20 -17.41
C LYS A 121 7.39 -6.24 -16.40
N CYS A 122 7.87 -6.26 -15.16
CA CYS A 122 7.35 -5.42 -14.09
C CYS A 122 8.25 -4.21 -13.87
N ILE A 123 7.67 -3.03 -14.08
CA ILE A 123 8.30 -1.74 -13.83
C ILE A 123 7.32 -0.84 -13.08
N GLU A 124 7.84 0.02 -12.22
CA GLU A 124 7.02 1.06 -11.62
C GLU A 124 6.90 2.24 -12.57
N ILE A 125 5.66 2.62 -12.89
CA ILE A 125 5.36 3.80 -13.69
C ILE A 125 4.70 4.82 -12.76
N ALA A 126 5.37 5.95 -12.52
CA ALA A 126 4.80 7.02 -11.72
C ALA A 126 3.69 7.74 -12.50
N CYS A 127 2.55 7.95 -11.86
CA CYS A 127 1.53 8.87 -12.35
C CYS A 127 1.87 10.29 -11.91
N VAL A 128 1.57 11.27 -12.75
CA VAL A 128 1.74 12.68 -12.36
C VAL A 128 0.71 13.01 -11.27
N PRO A 129 1.11 13.40 -10.07
CA PRO A 129 0.16 13.85 -9.06
C PRO A 129 -0.53 15.13 -9.53
N PRO A 130 -1.77 15.42 -9.09
CA PRO A 130 -2.39 16.71 -9.34
C PRO A 130 -1.53 17.82 -8.71
N PRO A 131 -1.45 19.01 -9.32
CA PRO A 131 -0.74 20.13 -8.74
C PRO A 131 -1.26 20.41 -7.32
N ALA A 132 -0.36 20.78 -6.41
CA ALA A 132 -0.76 21.17 -5.06
C ALA A 132 -1.78 22.31 -5.14
N ALA A 133 -2.83 22.25 -4.32
CA ALA A 133 -3.83 23.32 -4.25
C ALA A 133 -3.11 24.62 -3.80
N GLY A 134 -2.86 25.54 -4.75
CA GLY A 134 -2.14 26.79 -4.49
C GLY A 134 -1.14 27.20 -5.57
N GLU A 135 -0.67 26.29 -6.42
CA GLU A 135 0.12 26.64 -7.60
C GLU A 135 -0.80 26.96 -8.78
N SER A 136 -1.39 28.15 -8.75
CA SER A 136 -1.92 28.77 -9.96
C SER A 136 -0.73 29.08 -10.86
N THR A 137 -0.62 28.34 -11.96
CA THR A 137 0.31 28.68 -13.03
C THR A 137 -0.13 30.04 -13.60
N GLU A 138 0.46 31.11 -13.08
CA GLU A 138 0.39 32.41 -13.73
C GLU A 138 1.21 32.31 -15.01
N GLN A 139 0.54 31.90 -16.08
CA GLN A 139 1.11 32.00 -17.42
C GLN A 139 1.03 33.49 -17.84
N ARG A 140 2.20 34.07 -17.87
CA ARG A 140 2.41 35.39 -18.47
C ARG A 140 2.70 35.22 -19.97
#